data_ea509f07a68bf4ff5952e0a64a328208
#
_entry.id   ea509f07a68bf4ff5952e0a64a328208
#
_cell.length_a   1.000
_cell.length_b   1.000
_cell.length_c   1.000
_cell.angle_alpha   90.00
_cell.angle_beta   90.00
_cell.angle_gamma   90.00
#
_symmetry.space_group_name_H-M   'P 1'
#
loop_
_entity.id
_entity.type
_entity.pdbx_description
1 polymer ?
#
loop_
_entity_poly.entity_id
_entity_poly.type
_entity_poly.pdbx_seq_one_letter_code
_entity_poly.pdbx_strand_id
1 'polypeptide(L)'
;MDEAQKQAMAEAVARIRENMTTAAKAAGRDPGEVLLCAACKTRTGEEVRYSADLPIDLFGENHVQELVEKTDAGAYNGKPGHFIGHLQTNKVNKVVGRAALIQSVDSTRLLDKIEAAAERLGITQEILMEINIGAEESKSGVGPDDLWPLLDAAAAKTHIKVRGLMAIPPADADDTATRRFFAEMRELLAKAAARGYENARMNILSMGMSHDYAAAIAEGATIVRVGTAIYGARDYSKKH
;
A
#
# COMPACT_ATOMS: atom_id res chain seq x y z
N MET A 1 21.51 -12.21 8.53
CA MET A 1 20.43 -13.00 9.20
C MET A 1 20.95 -14.39 9.55
N ASP A 2 20.65 -14.90 10.75
CA ASP A 2 20.93 -16.29 11.09
C ASP A 2 19.81 -17.24 10.59
N GLU A 3 20.06 -18.57 10.65
CA GLU A 3 19.11 -19.56 10.13
C GLU A 3 17.79 -19.59 10.93
N ALA A 4 17.82 -19.31 12.23
CA ALA A 4 16.62 -19.28 13.06
C ALA A 4 15.71 -18.10 12.67
N GLN A 5 16.30 -16.92 12.38
CA GLN A 5 15.57 -15.75 11.87
C GLN A 5 14.94 -16.02 10.49
N LYS A 6 15.69 -16.67 9.59
CA LYS A 6 15.19 -17.06 8.27
C LYS A 6 14.01 -18.03 8.38
N GLN A 7 14.16 -19.07 9.20
CA GLN A 7 13.11 -20.05 9.44
C GLN A 7 11.85 -19.41 10.02
N ALA A 8 11.99 -18.56 11.04
CA ALA A 8 10.85 -17.87 11.66
C ALA A 8 10.12 -16.98 10.66
N MET A 9 10.84 -16.27 9.78
CA MET A 9 10.25 -15.45 8.73
C MET A 9 9.49 -16.29 7.69
N ALA A 10 10.07 -17.40 7.25
CA ALA A 10 9.42 -18.31 6.30
C ALA A 10 8.12 -18.89 6.86
N GLU A 11 8.13 -19.34 8.12
CA GLU A 11 6.95 -19.85 8.82
C GLU A 11 5.87 -18.76 9.00
N ALA A 12 6.29 -17.53 9.33
CA ALA A 12 5.37 -16.40 9.45
C ALA A 12 4.67 -16.10 8.12
N VAL A 13 5.42 -16.04 7.01
CA VAL A 13 4.85 -15.80 5.68
C VAL A 13 3.90 -16.94 5.25
N ALA A 14 4.28 -18.19 5.50
CA ALA A 14 3.42 -19.34 5.20
C ALA A 14 2.09 -19.26 5.96
N ARG A 15 2.13 -18.98 7.26
CA ARG A 15 0.93 -18.82 8.10
C ARG A 15 0.05 -17.64 7.63
N ILE A 16 0.66 -16.52 7.25
CA ILE A 16 -0.07 -15.36 6.72
C ILE A 16 -0.80 -15.75 5.44
N ARG A 17 -0.14 -16.45 4.51
CA ARG A 17 -0.74 -16.91 3.26
C ARG A 17 -1.91 -17.86 3.48
N GLU A 18 -1.77 -18.79 4.40
CA GLU A 18 -2.86 -19.70 4.80
C GLU A 18 -4.07 -18.93 5.33
N ASN A 19 -3.84 -17.97 6.24
CA ASN A 19 -4.89 -17.13 6.80
C ASN A 19 -5.55 -16.25 5.72
N MET A 20 -4.77 -15.66 4.80
CA MET A 20 -5.32 -14.89 3.67
C MET A 20 -6.22 -15.76 2.78
N THR A 21 -5.76 -16.98 2.47
CA THR A 21 -6.51 -17.96 1.69
C THR A 21 -7.83 -18.32 2.38
N THR A 22 -7.77 -18.58 3.68
CA THR A 22 -8.95 -18.91 4.50
C THR A 22 -9.95 -17.74 4.53
N ALA A 23 -9.46 -16.52 4.77
CA ALA A 23 -10.31 -15.33 4.80
C ALA A 23 -10.98 -15.05 3.43
N ALA A 24 -10.24 -15.18 2.33
CA ALA A 24 -10.77 -14.98 0.98
C ALA A 24 -11.87 -16.02 0.67
N LYS A 25 -11.61 -17.30 0.91
CA LYS A 25 -12.59 -18.37 0.68
C LYS A 25 -13.84 -18.20 1.55
N ALA A 26 -13.69 -17.83 2.82
CA ALA A 26 -14.81 -17.56 3.72
C ALA A 26 -15.70 -16.39 3.24
N ALA A 27 -15.10 -15.42 2.53
CA ALA A 27 -15.80 -14.32 1.90
C ALA A 27 -16.32 -14.61 0.47
N GLY A 28 -16.19 -15.84 -0.02
CA GLY A 28 -16.61 -16.23 -1.37
C GLY A 28 -15.73 -15.63 -2.48
N ARG A 29 -14.48 -15.26 -2.16
CA ARG A 29 -13.52 -14.62 -3.08
C ARG A 29 -12.44 -15.60 -3.52
N ASP A 30 -11.87 -15.36 -4.70
CA ASP A 30 -10.65 -16.05 -5.12
C ASP A 30 -9.44 -15.54 -4.30
N PRO A 31 -8.71 -16.42 -3.60
CA PRO A 31 -7.47 -16.03 -2.91
C PRO A 31 -6.42 -15.38 -3.80
N GLY A 32 -6.41 -15.69 -5.10
CA GLY A 32 -5.50 -15.09 -6.08
C GLY A 32 -5.73 -13.60 -6.35
N GLU A 33 -6.89 -13.05 -5.94
CA GLU A 33 -7.18 -11.62 -6.07
C GLU A 33 -6.51 -10.76 -5.00
N VAL A 34 -5.94 -11.36 -3.94
CA VAL A 34 -5.40 -10.64 -2.80
C VAL A 34 -3.88 -10.75 -2.76
N LEU A 35 -3.21 -9.62 -2.91
CA LEU A 35 -1.76 -9.53 -2.89
C LEU A 35 -1.25 -9.25 -1.46
N LEU A 36 -0.17 -9.96 -1.08
CA LEU A 36 0.58 -9.71 0.14
C LEU A 36 1.68 -8.67 -0.11
N CYS A 37 1.51 -7.50 0.46
CA CYS A 37 2.55 -6.48 0.55
C CYS A 37 3.34 -6.65 1.84
N ALA A 38 4.62 -6.96 1.74
CA ALA A 38 5.52 -6.92 2.89
C ALA A 38 5.92 -5.48 3.19
N ALA A 39 5.42 -4.92 4.30
CA ALA A 39 5.79 -3.59 4.76
C ALA A 39 7.17 -3.64 5.44
N CYS A 40 8.21 -3.37 4.65
CA CYS A 40 9.62 -3.61 5.01
C CYS A 40 10.37 -2.36 5.51
N LYS A 41 9.64 -1.34 5.96
CA LYS A 41 10.22 -0.16 6.62
C LYS A 41 11.10 -0.57 7.81
N THR A 42 12.24 0.08 7.97
CA THR A 42 13.25 -0.19 9.01
C THR A 42 13.93 -1.57 8.92
N ARG A 43 13.75 -2.28 7.80
CA ARG A 43 14.40 -3.58 7.59
C ARG A 43 15.62 -3.43 6.69
N THR A 44 16.63 -4.22 6.97
CA THR A 44 17.88 -4.23 6.20
C THR A 44 17.65 -4.77 4.79
N GLY A 45 18.50 -4.39 3.84
CA GLY A 45 18.45 -4.94 2.48
C GLY A 45 18.64 -6.47 2.45
N GLU A 46 19.36 -7.05 3.42
CA GLU A 46 19.53 -8.50 3.57
C GLU A 46 18.21 -9.18 3.95
N GLU A 47 17.48 -8.65 4.96
CA GLU A 47 16.18 -9.17 5.38
C GLU A 47 15.16 -9.11 4.23
N VAL A 48 15.14 -8.00 3.49
CA VAL A 48 14.25 -7.80 2.35
C VAL A 48 14.60 -8.77 1.21
N ARG A 49 15.88 -8.92 0.88
CA ARG A 49 16.32 -9.85 -0.17
C ARG A 49 15.97 -11.30 0.16
N TYR A 50 16.18 -11.74 1.39
CA TYR A 50 15.75 -13.08 1.81
C TYR A 50 14.23 -13.23 1.70
N SER A 51 13.46 -12.26 2.18
CA SER A 51 12.00 -12.31 2.12
C SER A 51 11.46 -12.26 0.68
N ALA A 52 12.24 -11.75 -0.28
CA ALA A 52 11.87 -11.74 -1.69
C ALA A 52 11.82 -13.15 -2.33
N ASP A 53 12.47 -14.13 -1.74
CA ASP A 53 12.39 -15.53 -2.18
C ASP A 53 11.17 -16.25 -1.58
N LEU A 54 10.51 -15.65 -0.60
CA LEU A 54 9.28 -16.18 0.01
C LEU A 54 8.04 -15.80 -0.82
N PRO A 55 6.87 -16.43 -0.58
CA PRO A 55 5.64 -16.13 -1.29
C PRO A 55 5.03 -14.77 -0.87
N ILE A 56 5.76 -13.69 -1.10
CA ILE A 56 5.37 -12.28 -0.98
C ILE A 56 5.20 -11.75 -2.41
N ASP A 57 4.15 -10.96 -2.68
CA ASP A 57 3.87 -10.48 -4.03
C ASP A 57 4.60 -9.16 -4.32
N LEU A 58 4.70 -8.29 -3.32
CA LEU A 58 5.29 -6.96 -3.46
C LEU A 58 5.79 -6.41 -2.12
N PHE A 59 6.58 -5.35 -2.18
CA PHE A 59 7.18 -4.71 -1.01
C PHE A 59 6.62 -3.30 -0.82
N GLY A 60 6.49 -2.85 0.42
CA GLY A 60 6.02 -1.51 0.76
C GLY A 60 7.01 -0.76 1.64
N GLU A 61 7.40 0.45 1.23
CA GLU A 61 8.27 1.34 1.98
C GLU A 61 7.55 2.59 2.45
N ASN A 62 7.88 3.02 3.67
CA ASN A 62 7.35 4.26 4.23
C ASN A 62 8.31 5.44 4.10
N HIS A 63 9.61 5.18 3.90
CA HIS A 63 10.65 6.19 3.83
C HIS A 63 11.28 6.21 2.44
N VAL A 64 11.36 7.40 1.86
CA VAL A 64 11.91 7.59 0.50
C VAL A 64 13.33 7.09 0.38
N GLN A 65 14.15 7.29 1.41
CA GLN A 65 15.54 6.85 1.40
C GLN A 65 15.64 5.32 1.34
N GLU A 66 14.83 4.61 2.13
CA GLU A 66 14.79 3.15 2.13
C GLU A 66 14.32 2.59 0.79
N LEU A 67 13.29 3.21 0.16
CA LEU A 67 12.86 2.84 -1.18
C LEU A 67 14.00 2.95 -2.19
N VAL A 68 14.70 4.09 -2.19
CA VAL A 68 15.82 4.34 -3.11
C VAL A 68 16.93 3.32 -2.89
N GLU A 69 17.42 3.18 -1.66
CA GLU A 69 18.52 2.27 -1.33
C GLU A 69 18.22 0.80 -1.70
N LYS A 70 17.01 0.33 -1.35
CA LYS A 70 16.61 -1.07 -1.61
C LYS A 70 16.33 -1.33 -3.08
N THR A 71 15.76 -0.34 -3.80
CA THR A 71 15.56 -0.44 -5.25
C THR A 71 16.91 -0.47 -5.97
N ASP A 72 17.80 0.46 -5.66
CA ASP A 72 19.11 0.58 -6.31
C ASP A 72 20.00 -0.65 -5.98
N ALA A 73 19.83 -1.27 -4.81
CA ALA A 73 20.50 -2.52 -4.41
C ALA A 73 19.83 -3.80 -4.98
N GLY A 74 18.72 -3.70 -5.71
CA GLY A 74 17.98 -4.85 -6.21
C GLY A 74 17.41 -5.76 -5.11
N ALA A 75 17.11 -5.21 -3.92
CA ALA A 75 16.72 -6.00 -2.75
C ALA A 75 15.36 -6.69 -2.91
N TYR A 76 14.50 -6.21 -3.82
CA TYR A 76 13.17 -6.79 -4.07
C TYR A 76 13.18 -7.98 -5.03
N ASN A 77 14.35 -8.35 -5.57
CA ASN A 77 14.53 -9.49 -6.47
C ASN A 77 13.51 -9.52 -7.64
N GLY A 78 13.33 -8.35 -8.30
CA GLY A 78 12.39 -8.18 -9.42
C GLY A 78 10.91 -8.02 -9.03
N LYS A 79 10.54 -8.14 -7.76
CA LYS A 79 9.17 -7.87 -7.30
C LYS A 79 8.90 -6.38 -7.19
N PRO A 80 7.62 -5.92 -7.35
CA PRO A 80 7.30 -4.51 -7.28
C PRO A 80 7.58 -3.90 -5.90
N GLY A 81 8.22 -2.74 -5.88
CA GLY A 81 8.30 -1.88 -4.70
C GLY A 81 7.21 -0.81 -4.75
N HIS A 82 6.38 -0.70 -3.71
CA HIS A 82 5.37 0.34 -3.56
C HIS A 82 5.82 1.37 -2.52
N PHE A 83 5.44 2.62 -2.72
CA PHE A 83 5.58 3.63 -1.68
C PHE A 83 4.25 3.76 -0.92
N ILE A 84 4.27 3.48 0.38
CA ILE A 84 3.06 3.39 1.23
C ILE A 84 3.09 4.35 2.42
N GLY A 85 4.11 5.22 2.53
CA GLY A 85 4.22 6.25 3.56
C GLY A 85 3.81 7.62 3.05
N HIS A 86 3.72 8.61 3.95
CA HIS A 86 3.44 10.00 3.57
C HIS A 86 4.55 10.55 2.66
N LEU A 87 4.17 11.01 1.47
CA LEU A 87 5.10 11.53 0.46
C LEU A 87 5.17 13.05 0.49
N GLN A 88 6.27 13.58 1.00
CA GLN A 88 6.55 15.02 0.92
C GLN A 88 6.81 15.45 -0.52
N THR A 89 6.25 16.58 -0.94
CA THR A 89 6.34 17.08 -2.32
C THR A 89 7.78 17.33 -2.81
N ASN A 90 8.71 17.69 -1.90
CA ASN A 90 10.11 17.89 -2.22
C ASN A 90 10.90 16.58 -2.47
N LYS A 91 10.31 15.43 -2.15
CA LYS A 91 10.91 14.10 -2.33
C LYS A 91 10.33 13.31 -3.51
N VAL A 92 9.29 13.81 -4.17
CA VAL A 92 8.58 13.14 -5.28
C VAL A 92 9.54 12.65 -6.38
N ASN A 93 10.53 13.46 -6.76
CA ASN A 93 11.50 13.11 -7.81
C ASN A 93 12.36 11.87 -7.50
N LYS A 94 12.42 11.44 -6.24
CA LYS A 94 13.15 10.23 -5.83
C LYS A 94 12.27 8.99 -5.85
N VAL A 95 10.94 9.17 -5.86
CA VAL A 95 9.95 8.08 -5.76
C VAL A 95 9.36 7.74 -7.13
N VAL A 96 8.97 8.76 -7.91
CA VAL A 96 8.40 8.58 -9.26
C VAL A 96 9.40 7.83 -10.16
N GLY A 97 8.92 6.78 -10.82
CA GLY A 97 9.72 5.88 -11.65
C GLY A 97 10.49 4.80 -10.89
N ARG A 98 10.59 4.88 -9.54
CA ARG A 98 11.14 3.81 -8.69
C ARG A 98 10.03 2.99 -8.03
N ALA A 99 9.02 3.65 -7.50
CA ALA A 99 7.85 2.94 -6.99
C ALA A 99 6.96 2.51 -8.15
N ALA A 100 6.61 1.23 -8.20
CA ALA A 100 5.62 0.72 -9.14
C ALA A 100 4.23 1.33 -8.89
N LEU A 101 3.92 1.61 -7.61
CA LEU A 101 2.67 2.23 -7.19
C LEU A 101 2.94 3.17 -5.99
N ILE A 102 2.44 4.40 -6.05
CA ILE A 102 2.43 5.34 -4.92
C ILE A 102 1.04 5.29 -4.30
N GLN A 103 0.93 4.82 -3.05
CA GLN A 103 -0.36 4.56 -2.41
C GLN A 103 -0.89 5.72 -1.55
N SER A 104 -0.15 6.81 -1.44
CA SER A 104 -0.34 7.87 -0.45
C SER A 104 -0.61 9.25 -1.07
N VAL A 105 -1.41 9.30 -2.14
CA VAL A 105 -1.76 10.59 -2.77
C VAL A 105 -2.99 11.18 -2.10
N ASP A 106 -2.81 12.33 -1.44
CA ASP A 106 -3.81 12.96 -0.58
C ASP A 106 -4.10 14.43 -0.91
N SER A 107 -3.51 14.96 -1.98
CA SER A 107 -3.70 16.37 -2.33
C SER A 107 -3.41 16.66 -3.80
N THR A 108 -4.07 17.67 -4.35
CA THR A 108 -3.81 18.17 -5.72
C THR A 108 -2.37 18.66 -5.86
N ARG A 109 -1.82 19.28 -4.81
CA ARG A 109 -0.41 19.73 -4.80
C ARG A 109 0.56 18.56 -4.97
N LEU A 110 0.33 17.44 -4.28
CA LEU A 110 1.16 16.24 -4.43
C LEU A 110 0.95 15.62 -5.82
N LEU A 111 -0.29 15.52 -6.27
CA LEU A 111 -0.68 15.03 -7.59
C LEU A 111 0.05 15.79 -8.72
N ASP A 112 0.06 17.14 -8.67
CA ASP A 112 0.75 17.99 -9.65
C ASP A 112 2.26 17.74 -9.67
N LYS A 113 2.86 17.49 -8.51
CA LYS A 113 4.28 17.17 -8.42
C LYS A 113 4.63 15.80 -8.99
N ILE A 114 3.74 14.81 -8.80
CA ILE A 114 3.91 13.47 -9.37
C ILE A 114 3.76 13.54 -10.89
N GLU A 115 2.73 14.23 -11.41
CA GLU A 115 2.51 14.45 -12.84
C GLU A 115 3.75 15.05 -13.49
N ALA A 116 4.24 16.20 -12.99
CA ALA A 116 5.41 16.86 -13.54
C ALA A 116 6.69 16.02 -13.50
N ALA A 117 6.83 15.15 -12.48
CA ALA A 117 7.95 14.23 -12.40
C ALA A 117 7.83 13.08 -13.40
N ALA A 118 6.62 12.52 -13.57
CA ALA A 118 6.33 11.44 -14.52
C ALA A 118 6.48 11.93 -15.97
N GLU A 119 5.95 13.12 -16.29
CA GLU A 119 6.12 13.77 -17.57
C GLU A 119 7.60 13.93 -17.96
N ARG A 120 8.41 14.47 -17.04
CA ARG A 120 9.86 14.64 -17.27
C ARG A 120 10.59 13.34 -17.54
N LEU A 121 10.12 12.22 -16.98
CA LEU A 121 10.67 10.88 -17.20
C LEU A 121 10.05 10.18 -18.43
N GLY A 122 9.01 10.73 -19.03
CA GLY A 122 8.27 10.11 -20.13
C GLY A 122 7.55 8.83 -19.75
N ILE A 123 7.07 8.73 -18.50
CA ILE A 123 6.38 7.54 -17.97
C ILE A 123 4.97 7.88 -17.49
N THR A 124 4.16 6.87 -17.27
CA THR A 124 2.89 6.99 -16.54
C THR A 124 3.08 6.37 -15.15
N GLN A 125 2.86 7.17 -14.10
CA GLN A 125 2.95 6.72 -12.72
C GLN A 125 1.60 6.22 -12.21
N GLU A 126 1.55 4.98 -11.73
CA GLU A 126 0.37 4.46 -11.05
C GLU A 126 0.28 4.98 -9.63
N ILE A 127 -0.94 5.34 -9.19
CA ILE A 127 -1.19 5.88 -7.86
C ILE A 127 -2.48 5.33 -7.23
N LEU A 128 -2.56 5.37 -5.90
CA LEU A 128 -3.81 5.27 -5.13
C LEU A 128 -4.08 6.59 -4.42
N MET A 129 -5.38 6.92 -4.26
CA MET A 129 -5.79 8.01 -3.39
C MET A 129 -5.82 7.51 -1.95
N GLU A 130 -5.17 8.24 -1.03
CA GLU A 130 -5.21 7.93 0.40
C GLU A 130 -6.42 8.58 1.04
N ILE A 131 -7.24 7.77 1.72
CA ILE A 131 -8.47 8.20 2.38
C ILE A 131 -8.28 8.16 3.89
N ASN A 132 -8.52 9.29 4.54
CA ASN A 132 -8.62 9.41 6.00
C ASN A 132 -10.03 8.99 6.43
N ILE A 133 -10.27 7.68 6.42
CA ILE A 133 -11.60 7.11 6.67
C ILE A 133 -12.08 7.29 8.11
N GLY A 134 -11.16 7.50 9.04
CA GLY A 134 -11.48 7.74 10.47
C GLY A 134 -11.60 9.21 10.83
N ALA A 135 -11.42 10.14 9.89
CA ALA A 135 -11.41 11.58 10.11
C ALA A 135 -10.47 12.04 11.25
N GLU A 136 -9.32 11.38 11.40
CA GLU A 136 -8.32 11.73 12.41
C GLU A 136 -7.44 12.88 11.90
N GLU A 137 -7.45 14.03 12.59
CA GLU A 137 -6.67 15.22 12.20
C GLU A 137 -5.16 14.98 12.09
N SER A 138 -4.63 14.01 12.83
CA SER A 138 -3.20 13.65 12.86
C SER A 138 -2.76 12.76 11.71
N LYS A 139 -3.68 12.23 10.90
CA LYS A 139 -3.38 11.30 9.80
C LYS A 139 -3.44 11.97 8.44
N SER A 140 -2.62 11.45 7.51
CA SER A 140 -2.69 11.78 6.09
C SER A 140 -3.97 11.23 5.45
N GLY A 141 -4.24 11.66 4.24
CA GLY A 141 -5.39 11.24 3.47
C GLY A 141 -6.46 12.33 3.38
N VAL A 142 -7.23 12.31 2.30
CA VAL A 142 -8.41 13.18 2.15
C VAL A 142 -9.62 12.56 2.83
N GLY A 143 -10.55 13.38 3.27
CA GLY A 143 -11.87 12.91 3.68
C GLY A 143 -12.61 12.20 2.53
N PRO A 144 -13.58 11.31 2.84
CA PRO A 144 -14.35 10.63 1.79
C PRO A 144 -15.03 11.58 0.80
N ASP A 145 -15.50 12.74 1.26
CA ASP A 145 -16.15 13.75 0.40
C ASP A 145 -15.14 14.52 -0.45
N ASP A 146 -13.91 14.71 0.03
CA ASP A 146 -12.83 15.40 -0.67
C ASP A 146 -12.16 14.52 -1.75
N LEU A 147 -12.48 13.24 -1.81
CA LEU A 147 -12.00 12.34 -2.86
C LEU A 147 -12.41 12.82 -4.25
N TRP A 148 -13.63 13.35 -4.39
CA TRP A 148 -14.19 13.67 -5.70
C TRP A 148 -13.44 14.79 -6.42
N PRO A 149 -13.18 15.96 -5.78
CA PRO A 149 -12.34 16.98 -6.40
C PRO A 149 -10.92 16.49 -6.72
N LEU A 150 -10.36 15.58 -5.90
CA LEU A 150 -9.03 15.04 -6.14
C LEU A 150 -9.02 14.08 -7.36
N LEU A 151 -10.06 13.26 -7.54
CA LEU A 151 -10.23 12.42 -8.74
C LEU A 151 -10.47 13.25 -9.99
N ASP A 152 -11.27 14.32 -9.91
CA ASP A 152 -11.50 15.24 -11.04
C ASP A 152 -10.18 15.92 -11.45
N ALA A 153 -9.36 16.33 -10.49
CA ALA A 153 -8.03 16.87 -10.75
C ALA A 153 -7.09 15.82 -11.38
N ALA A 154 -7.17 14.56 -10.94
CA ALA A 154 -6.38 13.47 -11.51
C ALA A 154 -6.83 13.12 -12.94
N ALA A 155 -8.11 13.20 -13.24
CA ALA A 155 -8.64 12.93 -14.58
C ALA A 155 -8.08 13.88 -15.66
N ALA A 156 -7.65 15.08 -15.27
CA ALA A 156 -7.00 16.04 -16.15
C ALA A 156 -5.50 15.76 -16.39
N LYS A 157 -4.92 14.71 -15.79
CA LYS A 157 -3.49 14.37 -15.91
C LYS A 157 -3.25 13.30 -16.97
N THR A 158 -2.14 13.41 -17.68
CA THR A 158 -1.79 12.51 -18.79
C THR A 158 -0.72 11.47 -18.42
N HIS A 159 0.06 11.76 -17.38
CA HIS A 159 1.15 10.90 -16.91
C HIS A 159 0.83 10.23 -15.55
N ILE A 160 -0.43 10.23 -15.16
CA ILE A 160 -0.93 9.56 -13.95
C ILE A 160 -2.01 8.55 -14.33
N LYS A 161 -1.99 7.41 -13.64
CA LYS A 161 -3.05 6.41 -13.68
C LYS A 161 -3.54 6.10 -12.29
N VAL A 162 -4.77 6.44 -11.98
CA VAL A 162 -5.39 6.10 -10.70
C VAL A 162 -5.83 4.63 -10.73
N ARG A 163 -5.35 3.85 -9.76
CA ARG A 163 -5.64 2.41 -9.67
C ARG A 163 -6.65 2.08 -8.59
N GLY A 164 -6.95 3.00 -7.69
CA GLY A 164 -7.89 2.76 -6.60
C GLY A 164 -7.61 3.59 -5.36
N LEU A 165 -7.92 3.01 -4.20
CA LEU A 165 -7.90 3.67 -2.91
C LEU A 165 -7.00 2.94 -1.90
N MET A 166 -6.47 3.70 -0.94
CA MET A 166 -5.74 3.19 0.22
C MET A 166 -6.30 3.83 1.49
N ALA A 167 -6.39 3.06 2.56
CA ALA A 167 -6.73 3.59 3.89
C ALA A 167 -6.04 2.84 5.02
N ILE A 168 -5.87 3.54 6.13
CA ILE A 168 -5.43 3.01 7.43
C ILE A 168 -6.48 3.45 8.46
N PRO A 169 -7.38 2.55 8.91
CA PRO A 169 -8.36 2.86 9.95
C PRO A 169 -7.70 3.35 11.25
N PRO A 170 -8.44 4.00 12.17
CA PRO A 170 -7.97 4.36 13.49
C PRO A 170 -7.38 3.15 14.23
N ALA A 171 -6.24 3.35 14.89
CA ALA A 171 -5.53 2.27 15.56
C ALA A 171 -6.24 1.78 16.84
N ASP A 172 -7.10 2.60 17.42
CA ASP A 172 -7.91 2.34 18.61
C ASP A 172 -9.35 1.88 18.28
N ALA A 173 -9.69 1.75 16.99
CA ALA A 173 -10.97 1.22 16.57
C ALA A 173 -11.10 -0.25 16.97
N ASP A 174 -12.25 -0.63 17.53
CA ASP A 174 -12.58 -2.03 17.76
C ASP A 174 -12.84 -2.79 16.44
N ASP A 175 -12.97 -4.11 16.52
CA ASP A 175 -13.15 -4.96 15.35
C ASP A 175 -14.41 -4.58 14.54
N THR A 176 -15.48 -4.15 15.21
CA THR A 176 -16.74 -3.76 14.56
C THR A 176 -16.57 -2.45 13.80
N ALA A 177 -15.96 -1.46 14.42
CA ALA A 177 -15.66 -0.17 13.80
C ALA A 177 -14.67 -0.33 12.63
N THR A 178 -13.61 -1.13 12.82
CA THR A 178 -12.62 -1.44 11.78
C THR A 178 -13.29 -2.08 10.56
N ARG A 179 -14.17 -3.05 10.76
CA ARG A 179 -14.93 -3.68 9.68
C ARG A 179 -15.81 -2.68 8.94
N ARG A 180 -16.49 -1.79 9.67
CA ARG A 180 -17.31 -0.73 9.07
C ARG A 180 -16.46 0.18 8.17
N PHE A 181 -15.29 0.62 8.63
CA PHE A 181 -14.38 1.42 7.80
C PHE A 181 -13.96 0.69 6.53
N PHE A 182 -13.67 -0.61 6.60
CA PHE A 182 -13.34 -1.38 5.40
C PHE A 182 -14.53 -1.52 4.44
N ALA A 183 -15.74 -1.70 4.95
CA ALA A 183 -16.94 -1.73 4.12
C ALA A 183 -17.20 -0.37 3.44
N GLU A 184 -17.03 0.74 4.16
CA GLU A 184 -17.14 2.09 3.61
C GLU A 184 -16.10 2.33 2.50
N MET A 185 -14.86 1.85 2.66
CA MET A 185 -13.83 1.93 1.62
C MET A 185 -14.19 1.13 0.37
N ARG A 186 -14.78 -0.06 0.51
CA ARG A 186 -15.29 -0.86 -0.62
C ARG A 186 -16.37 -0.10 -1.38
N GLU A 187 -17.34 0.48 -0.67
CA GLU A 187 -18.42 1.27 -1.29
C GLU A 187 -17.88 2.51 -1.99
N LEU A 188 -16.89 3.19 -1.38
CA LEU A 188 -16.26 4.37 -1.96
C LEU A 188 -15.54 4.02 -3.26
N LEU A 189 -14.80 2.89 -3.28
CA LEU A 189 -14.14 2.39 -4.49
C LEU A 189 -15.16 2.10 -5.59
N ALA A 190 -16.28 1.44 -5.26
CA ALA A 190 -17.34 1.13 -6.23
C ALA A 190 -17.97 2.41 -6.81
N LYS A 191 -18.26 3.40 -5.96
CA LYS A 191 -18.77 4.72 -6.39
C LYS A 191 -17.77 5.44 -7.30
N ALA A 192 -16.48 5.38 -6.97
CA ALA A 192 -15.41 5.97 -7.79
C ALA A 192 -15.28 5.27 -9.16
N ALA A 193 -15.38 3.94 -9.17
CA ALA A 193 -15.35 3.16 -10.42
C ALA A 193 -16.54 3.50 -11.34
N ALA A 194 -17.72 3.71 -10.75
CA ALA A 194 -18.94 4.05 -11.51
C ALA A 194 -18.87 5.43 -12.20
N ARG A 195 -17.98 6.32 -11.80
CA ARG A 195 -17.77 7.61 -12.48
C ARG A 195 -17.07 7.50 -13.84
N GLY A 196 -16.37 6.41 -14.13
CA GLY A 196 -15.82 6.09 -15.43
C GLY A 196 -14.73 7.03 -15.94
N TYR A 197 -13.84 7.51 -15.09
CA TYR A 197 -12.68 8.32 -15.49
C TYR A 197 -11.76 7.53 -16.46
N GLU A 198 -11.37 8.12 -17.59
CA GLU A 198 -10.58 7.43 -18.62
C GLU A 198 -9.19 6.97 -18.15
N ASN A 199 -8.54 7.77 -17.31
CA ASN A 199 -7.23 7.45 -16.74
C ASN A 199 -7.30 6.75 -15.38
N ALA A 200 -8.46 6.26 -14.98
CA ALA A 200 -8.66 5.55 -13.72
C ALA A 200 -9.17 4.12 -13.95
N ARG A 201 -8.48 3.17 -13.33
CA ARG A 201 -8.94 1.78 -13.23
C ARG A 201 -9.07 1.44 -11.76
N MET A 202 -10.24 1.75 -11.18
CA MET A 202 -10.55 1.63 -9.75
C MET A 202 -10.71 0.15 -9.34
N ASN A 203 -9.61 -0.61 -9.35
CA ASN A 203 -9.59 -2.05 -9.08
C ASN A 203 -8.64 -2.46 -7.95
N ILE A 204 -7.98 -1.49 -7.29
CA ILE A 204 -7.12 -1.75 -6.15
C ILE A 204 -7.73 -1.13 -4.89
N LEU A 205 -7.88 -1.94 -3.85
CA LEU A 205 -8.25 -1.52 -2.52
C LEU A 205 -7.17 -1.98 -1.54
N SER A 206 -6.27 -1.04 -1.20
CA SER A 206 -5.17 -1.29 -0.29
C SER A 206 -5.57 -0.94 1.13
N MET A 207 -5.86 -1.94 1.94
CA MET A 207 -6.25 -1.79 3.35
C MET A 207 -6.00 -3.09 4.11
N GLY A 208 -5.90 -3.01 5.43
CA GLY A 208 -5.58 -4.14 6.29
C GLY A 208 -4.07 -4.30 6.53
N MET A 209 -3.75 -4.55 7.80
CA MET A 209 -2.39 -4.73 8.31
C MET A 209 -2.30 -6.01 9.15
N SER A 210 -1.21 -6.19 9.92
CA SER A 210 -0.89 -7.42 10.65
C SER A 210 -2.02 -7.93 11.55
N HIS A 211 -2.89 -7.06 12.07
CA HIS A 211 -3.94 -7.42 13.03
C HIS A 211 -5.33 -7.57 12.42
N ASP A 212 -5.58 -6.93 11.28
CA ASP A 212 -6.92 -6.76 10.72
C ASP A 212 -7.05 -7.18 9.24
N TYR A 213 -5.97 -7.70 8.61
CA TYR A 213 -5.99 -8.07 7.19
C TYR A 213 -7.06 -9.09 6.83
N ALA A 214 -7.44 -10.00 7.74
CA ALA A 214 -8.48 -10.98 7.47
C ALA A 214 -9.86 -10.31 7.33
N ALA A 215 -10.18 -9.33 8.19
CA ALA A 215 -11.36 -8.51 8.09
C ALA A 215 -11.34 -7.63 6.84
N ALA A 216 -10.19 -7.05 6.50
CA ALA A 216 -10.01 -6.27 5.27
C ALA A 216 -10.26 -7.11 4.01
N ILE A 217 -9.76 -8.36 3.97
CA ILE A 217 -10.01 -9.30 2.87
C ILE A 217 -11.51 -9.59 2.75
N ALA A 218 -12.18 -9.86 3.86
CA ALA A 218 -13.64 -10.11 3.85
C ALA A 218 -14.42 -8.91 3.28
N GLU A 219 -13.94 -7.69 3.50
CA GLU A 219 -14.54 -6.45 3.00
C GLU A 219 -13.99 -5.99 1.64
N GLY A 220 -13.20 -6.82 0.93
CA GLY A 220 -12.83 -6.55 -0.46
C GLY A 220 -11.41 -6.04 -0.69
N ALA A 221 -10.52 -6.03 0.30
CA ALA A 221 -9.11 -5.68 0.09
C ALA A 221 -8.49 -6.52 -1.04
N THR A 222 -7.73 -5.87 -1.91
CA THR A 222 -6.93 -6.51 -2.97
C THR A 222 -5.44 -6.45 -2.66
N ILE A 223 -5.02 -5.57 -1.74
CA ILE A 223 -3.66 -5.52 -1.19
C ILE A 223 -3.79 -5.42 0.33
N VAL A 224 -3.13 -6.34 1.05
CA VAL A 224 -2.93 -6.25 2.50
C VAL A 224 -1.46 -5.98 2.80
N ARG A 225 -1.18 -5.11 3.80
CA ARG A 225 0.18 -4.62 4.10
C ARG A 225 0.64 -5.15 5.44
N VAL A 226 1.43 -6.20 5.43
CA VAL A 226 1.86 -6.90 6.64
C VAL A 226 3.34 -6.63 6.92
N GLY A 227 3.66 -6.11 8.07
CA GLY A 227 5.05 -5.82 8.50
C GLY A 227 5.46 -6.62 9.72
N THR A 228 4.96 -6.25 10.88
CA THR A 228 5.36 -6.85 12.18
C THR A 228 5.13 -8.37 12.24
N ALA A 229 4.09 -8.88 11.61
CA ALA A 229 3.82 -10.32 11.59
C ALA A 229 4.82 -11.10 10.70
N ILE A 230 5.50 -10.44 9.74
CA ILE A 230 6.54 -11.05 8.89
C ILE A 230 7.92 -10.92 9.55
N TYR A 231 8.27 -9.70 9.96
CA TYR A 231 9.64 -9.33 10.35
C TYR A 231 9.86 -9.27 11.87
N GLY A 232 8.81 -9.49 12.67
CA GLY A 232 8.86 -9.31 14.11
C GLY A 232 8.77 -7.84 14.56
N ALA A 233 8.81 -7.62 15.88
CA ALA A 233 8.78 -6.29 16.47
C ALA A 233 9.94 -5.42 15.97
N ARG A 234 9.75 -4.10 15.96
CA ARG A 234 10.79 -3.16 15.52
C ARG A 234 11.86 -3.03 16.58
N ASP A 235 13.10 -3.11 16.15
CA ASP A 235 14.25 -2.75 16.97
C ASP A 235 14.56 -1.25 16.76
N TYR A 236 14.07 -0.42 17.70
CA TYR A 236 14.34 1.02 17.68
C TYR A 236 15.73 1.40 18.17
N SER A 237 16.55 0.45 18.59
CA SER A 237 17.93 0.70 19.06
C SER A 237 18.89 0.97 17.88
N LYS A 238 18.54 0.51 16.70
CA LYS A 238 19.32 0.73 15.46
C LYS A 238 18.81 2.01 14.79
N LYS A 239 19.27 3.19 15.28
CA LYS A 239 19.11 4.46 14.54
C LYS A 239 20.03 4.41 13.31
N HIS A 240 19.43 4.55 12.14
CA HIS A 240 20.12 4.85 10.88
C HIS A 240 20.34 6.35 10.73
#